data_f01f7687eaeda07ec82c47b5d6f3127b
#
_entry.id   f01f7687eaeda07ec82c47b5d6f3127b
#
_cell.length_a   1.000
_cell.length_b   1.000
_cell.length_c   1.000
_cell.angle_alpha   90.00
_cell.angle_beta   90.00
_cell.angle_gamma   90.00
#
_symmetry.space_group_name_H-M   'P 1'
#
loop_
_entity.id
_entity.type
_entity.pdbx_description
1 polymer ?
#
loop_
_entity_poly.entity_id
_entity_poly.type
_entity_poly.pdbx_seq_one_letter_code
_entity_poly.pdbx_strand_id
1 'polypeptide(L)'
;MSVKKYYATKDNTITNRYKSYSNTRRVSSLNFGLTDRLQIFSIYATVTASVDDNEKSRVLLQFDTSEVSTDRANGDIPDSGSVSFFLRLKNYPQTSTSPTSFTLVVAPISQSWDEGRGESFDEEDSNEIGSNWLTASSFPEITWTSAGGDFRTTPLAEESFNAADQDLVLDITPYVESIL
;
A
#
# COMPACT_ATOMS: atom_id res chain seq x y z
N MET A 1 23.81 11.69 15.28
CA MET A 1 22.37 11.39 15.20
C MET A 1 22.26 9.90 14.86
N SER A 2 21.65 9.10 15.71
CA SER A 2 21.42 7.66 15.44
C SER A 2 20.11 7.50 14.66
N VAL A 3 20.06 6.51 13.78
CA VAL A 3 18.85 6.14 13.02
C VAL A 3 18.54 4.70 13.35
N LYS A 4 17.32 4.43 13.82
CA LYS A 4 16.76 3.09 13.95
C LYS A 4 15.78 2.82 12.80
N LYS A 5 15.72 1.60 12.31
CA LYS A 5 14.85 1.22 11.20
C LYS A 5 13.89 0.15 11.66
N TYR A 6 12.62 0.32 11.33
CA TYR A 6 11.55 -0.65 11.47
C TYR A 6 11.07 -1.06 10.09
N TYR A 7 10.84 -2.33 9.89
CA TYR A 7 10.40 -2.87 8.61
C TYR A 7 8.92 -3.20 8.66
N ALA A 8 8.26 -3.11 7.52
CA ALA A 8 6.90 -3.59 7.42
C ALA A 8 6.84 -5.08 7.78
N THR A 9 5.85 -5.46 8.57
CA THR A 9 5.58 -6.84 8.97
C THR A 9 4.59 -7.53 8.05
N LYS A 10 3.83 -6.73 7.29
CA LYS A 10 2.98 -7.17 6.19
C LYS A 10 2.98 -6.11 5.11
N ASP A 11 2.95 -6.55 3.88
CA ASP A 11 2.73 -5.69 2.73
C ASP A 11 1.90 -6.40 1.65
N ASN A 12 1.19 -5.64 0.85
CA ASN A 12 0.40 -6.17 -0.25
C ASN A 12 0.07 -5.06 -1.26
N THR A 13 -0.09 -5.44 -2.51
CA THR A 13 -0.72 -4.59 -3.54
C THR A 13 -2.13 -5.09 -3.81
N ILE A 14 -3.12 -4.21 -3.68
CA ILE A 14 -4.51 -4.49 -4.07
C ILE A 14 -4.88 -3.66 -5.30
N THR A 15 -5.63 -4.23 -6.23
CA THR A 15 -5.92 -3.56 -7.51
C THR A 15 -7.25 -3.96 -8.12
N ASN A 16 -7.84 -3.05 -8.89
CA ASN A 16 -9.00 -3.30 -9.73
C ASN A 16 -8.67 -3.37 -11.23
N ARG A 17 -7.39 -3.54 -11.60
CA ARG A 17 -6.98 -3.57 -13.01
C ARG A 17 -7.69 -4.68 -13.80
N TYR A 18 -7.68 -4.54 -15.10
CA TYR A 18 -8.09 -5.61 -15.98
C TYR A 18 -7.01 -6.69 -16.10
N LYS A 19 -7.44 -7.92 -16.35
CA LYS A 19 -6.54 -9.02 -16.64
C LYS A 19 -5.77 -8.72 -17.93
N SER A 20 -4.50 -9.08 -17.97
CA SER A 20 -3.72 -9.03 -19.20
C SER A 20 -4.46 -9.75 -20.33
N TYR A 21 -4.55 -9.12 -21.47
CA TYR A 21 -5.29 -9.64 -22.65
C TYR A 21 -6.83 -9.70 -22.52
N SER A 22 -7.44 -9.11 -21.48
CA SER A 22 -8.88 -9.04 -21.34
C SER A 22 -9.32 -7.65 -20.86
N ASN A 23 -10.15 -6.99 -21.62
CA ASN A 23 -10.76 -5.71 -21.25
C ASN A 23 -12.13 -5.85 -20.57
N THR A 24 -12.53 -7.08 -20.23
CA THR A 24 -13.84 -7.37 -19.63
C THR A 24 -13.73 -8.02 -18.26
N ARG A 25 -12.56 -8.56 -17.90
CA ARG A 25 -12.35 -9.28 -16.64
C ARG A 25 -11.31 -8.56 -15.77
N ARG A 26 -11.72 -8.18 -14.58
CA ARG A 26 -10.84 -7.55 -13.58
C ARG A 26 -10.16 -8.59 -12.70
N VAL A 27 -8.99 -8.24 -12.19
CA VAL A 27 -8.23 -9.06 -11.23
C VAL A 27 -8.48 -8.61 -9.79
N SER A 28 -9.65 -8.07 -9.50
CA SER A 28 -9.97 -7.46 -8.20
C SER A 28 -9.96 -8.44 -7.02
N SER A 29 -10.03 -9.74 -7.27
CA SER A 29 -9.95 -10.80 -6.26
C SER A 29 -8.53 -11.34 -6.04
N LEU A 30 -7.55 -10.95 -6.85
CA LEU A 30 -6.19 -11.44 -6.72
C LEU A 30 -5.45 -10.76 -5.58
N ASN A 31 -4.57 -11.53 -4.93
CA ASN A 31 -3.69 -11.12 -3.87
C ASN A 31 -2.23 -11.09 -4.35
N PHE A 32 -1.43 -10.17 -3.82
CA PHE A 32 -0.03 -9.95 -4.20
C PHE A 32 0.92 -9.92 -2.99
N GLY A 33 0.55 -10.54 -1.89
CA GLY A 33 1.29 -10.50 -0.63
C GLY A 33 2.66 -11.20 -0.65
N LEU A 34 2.96 -12.04 -1.65
CA LEU A 34 4.29 -12.66 -1.82
C LEU A 34 5.13 -12.02 -2.93
N THR A 35 4.65 -10.95 -3.56
CA THR A 35 5.47 -10.28 -4.58
C THR A 35 6.63 -9.53 -3.92
N ASP A 36 7.79 -9.60 -4.55
CA ASP A 36 8.99 -8.87 -4.10
C ASP A 36 8.94 -7.36 -4.41
N ARG A 37 7.86 -6.90 -5.06
CA ARG A 37 7.68 -5.51 -5.51
C ARG A 37 6.26 -5.06 -5.35
N LEU A 38 6.09 -3.98 -4.63
CA LEU A 38 4.80 -3.31 -4.51
C LEU A 38 4.57 -2.39 -5.71
N GLN A 39 3.35 -2.38 -6.23
CA GLN A 39 3.01 -1.62 -7.42
C GLN A 39 1.93 -0.57 -7.13
N ILE A 40 2.24 0.69 -7.41
CA ILE A 40 1.28 1.80 -7.35
C ILE A 40 1.08 2.34 -8.75
N PHE A 41 -0.16 2.34 -9.21
CA PHE A 41 -0.52 2.94 -10.49
C PHE A 41 -1.97 3.48 -10.48
N SER A 42 -2.20 4.43 -11.36
CA SER A 42 -3.53 4.87 -11.76
C SER A 42 -3.51 5.01 -13.28
N ILE A 43 -4.26 4.16 -13.97
CA ILE A 43 -4.30 4.11 -15.43
C ILE A 43 -5.73 4.47 -15.85
N TYR A 44 -5.84 5.46 -16.72
CA TYR A 44 -7.08 5.76 -17.38
C TYR A 44 -7.19 4.88 -18.63
N ALA A 45 -8.13 3.94 -18.60
CA ALA A 45 -8.40 3.06 -19.72
C ALA A 45 -9.75 3.41 -20.33
N THR A 46 -9.77 3.71 -21.62
CA THR A 46 -11.01 3.76 -22.38
C THR A 46 -11.32 2.34 -22.87
N VAL A 47 -12.15 1.62 -22.14
CA VAL A 47 -12.51 0.23 -22.49
C VAL A 47 -13.54 0.18 -23.64
N THR A 48 -14.44 1.14 -23.70
CA THR A 48 -15.36 1.41 -24.81
C THR A 48 -15.63 2.91 -24.90
N ALA A 49 -16.15 3.38 -26.02
CA ALA A 49 -16.45 4.81 -26.23
C ALA A 49 -17.44 5.43 -25.21
N SER A 50 -17.96 4.66 -24.26
CA SER A 50 -18.95 5.09 -23.28
C SER A 50 -18.65 4.73 -21.84
N VAL A 51 -17.51 4.08 -21.55
CA VAL A 51 -17.14 3.69 -20.18
C VAL A 51 -15.72 4.15 -19.89
N ASP A 52 -15.66 5.23 -19.12
CA ASP A 52 -14.42 5.70 -18.51
C ASP A 52 -14.12 4.82 -17.30
N ASP A 53 -13.08 4.02 -17.41
CA ASP A 53 -12.73 3.09 -16.36
C ASP A 53 -11.30 3.29 -15.87
N ASN A 54 -11.17 3.67 -14.62
CA ASN A 54 -9.88 3.86 -13.99
C ASN A 54 -9.39 2.55 -13.37
N GLU A 55 -8.25 2.07 -13.85
CA GLU A 55 -7.49 1.02 -13.18
C GLU A 55 -6.62 1.65 -12.11
N LYS A 56 -6.72 1.14 -10.90
CA LYS A 56 -5.95 1.64 -9.75
C LYS A 56 -5.34 0.50 -8.97
N SER A 57 -4.20 0.79 -8.36
CA SER A 57 -3.66 -0.03 -7.29
C SER A 57 -3.43 0.79 -6.04
N ARG A 58 -3.40 0.10 -4.91
CA ARG A 58 -3.00 0.63 -3.61
C ARG A 58 -2.04 -0.33 -2.96
N VAL A 59 -1.09 0.21 -2.21
CA VAL A 59 -0.18 -0.56 -1.38
C VAL A 59 -0.67 -0.50 0.06
N LEU A 60 -0.78 -1.64 0.68
CA LEU A 60 -1.06 -1.81 2.10
C LEU A 60 0.26 -2.12 2.81
N LEU A 61 0.53 -1.46 3.93
CA LEU A 61 1.71 -1.66 4.76
C LEU A 61 1.29 -1.74 6.22
N GLN A 62 1.87 -2.67 6.96
CA GLN A 62 1.70 -2.78 8.41
C GLN A 62 3.07 -2.80 9.08
N PHE A 63 3.20 -2.04 10.15
CA PHE A 63 4.37 -2.00 11.01
C PHE A 63 3.98 -2.43 12.43
N ASP A 64 4.89 -3.12 13.11
CA ASP A 64 4.69 -3.47 14.52
C ASP A 64 5.04 -2.28 15.42
N THR A 65 4.02 -1.60 15.93
CA THR A 65 4.18 -0.47 16.84
C THR A 65 4.61 -0.90 18.25
N SER A 66 4.44 -2.17 18.61
CA SER A 66 4.89 -2.69 19.89
C SER A 66 6.41 -2.72 20.01
N GLU A 67 7.12 -2.95 18.90
CA GLU A 67 8.58 -2.84 18.84
C GLU A 67 9.03 -1.41 19.14
N VAL A 68 8.38 -0.41 18.55
CA VAL A 68 8.68 1.00 18.80
C VAL A 68 8.46 1.38 20.26
N SER A 69 7.34 0.92 20.85
CA SER A 69 7.02 1.14 22.26
C SER A 69 8.04 0.50 23.19
N THR A 70 8.49 -0.71 22.86
CA THR A 70 9.51 -1.43 23.62
C THR A 70 10.86 -0.71 23.58
N ASP A 71 11.28 -0.26 22.41
CA ASP A 71 12.51 0.49 22.24
C ASP A 71 12.51 1.82 23.01
N ARG A 72 11.35 2.48 23.06
CA ARG A 72 11.18 3.69 23.85
C ARG A 72 11.31 3.39 25.35
N ALA A 73 10.66 2.34 25.83
CA ALA A 73 10.73 1.91 27.22
C ALA A 73 12.16 1.50 27.65
N ASN A 74 12.94 0.96 26.73
CA ASN A 74 14.34 0.59 26.94
C ASN A 74 15.32 1.78 26.82
N GLY A 75 14.87 2.92 26.33
CA GLY A 75 15.73 4.09 26.06
C GLY A 75 16.54 3.99 24.78
N ASP A 76 16.22 3.03 23.89
CA ASP A 76 16.88 2.89 22.58
C ASP A 76 16.49 3.99 21.61
N ILE A 77 15.30 4.54 21.78
CA ILE A 77 14.84 5.77 21.12
C ILE A 77 14.37 6.78 22.14
N PRO A 78 14.49 8.09 21.84
CA PRO A 78 14.07 9.15 22.75
C PRO A 78 12.56 9.13 23.05
N ASP A 79 12.20 9.82 24.12
CA ASP A 79 10.80 10.09 24.47
C ASP A 79 10.07 10.88 23.37
N SER A 80 8.74 10.87 23.45
CA SER A 80 7.87 11.63 22.55
C SER A 80 8.30 13.10 22.45
N GLY A 81 8.25 13.64 21.24
CA GLY A 81 8.65 15.01 20.93
C GLY A 81 10.16 15.20 20.68
N SER A 82 10.99 14.16 20.87
CA SER A 82 12.44 14.22 20.64
C SER A 82 12.92 13.31 19.50
N VAL A 83 12.00 12.66 18.79
CA VAL A 83 12.25 11.75 17.68
C VAL A 83 11.32 12.09 16.52
N SER A 84 11.79 11.84 15.30
CA SER A 84 10.97 11.96 14.10
C SER A 84 10.88 10.62 13.39
N PHE A 85 9.66 10.26 12.92
CA PHE A 85 9.36 9.05 12.22
C PHE A 85 9.09 9.32 10.74
N PHE A 86 9.81 8.63 9.87
CA PHE A 86 9.67 8.78 8.43
C PHE A 86 9.26 7.46 7.79
N LEU A 87 8.18 7.48 7.03
CA LEU A 87 7.88 6.41 6.09
C LEU A 87 8.80 6.55 4.87
N ARG A 88 9.56 5.50 4.58
CA ARG A 88 10.45 5.48 3.43
C ARG A 88 10.14 4.29 2.53
N LEU A 89 9.81 4.56 1.28
CA LEU A 89 9.66 3.55 0.24
C LEU A 89 10.69 3.84 -0.85
N LYS A 90 11.44 2.81 -1.20
CA LYS A 90 12.46 2.91 -2.25
C LYS A 90 11.81 2.62 -3.60
N ASN A 91 12.03 3.50 -4.55
CA ASN A 91 11.62 3.27 -5.92
C ASN A 91 12.51 2.17 -6.54
N TYR A 92 11.85 1.25 -7.25
CA TYR A 92 12.54 0.23 -8.02
C TYR A 92 12.67 0.69 -9.47
N PRO A 93 13.87 0.62 -10.07
CA PRO A 93 14.06 0.97 -11.45
C PRO A 93 13.15 0.16 -12.38
N GLN A 94 12.43 0.84 -13.25
CA GLN A 94 11.53 0.23 -14.21
C GLN A 94 11.82 0.74 -15.62
N THR A 95 11.53 -0.09 -16.61
CA THR A 95 11.72 0.24 -18.03
C THR A 95 10.45 0.76 -18.70
N SER A 96 9.32 0.73 -17.97
CA SER A 96 8.04 1.22 -18.46
C SER A 96 7.98 2.74 -18.46
N THR A 97 7.15 3.30 -19.32
CA THR A 97 6.86 4.74 -19.31
C THR A 97 6.17 5.09 -17.98
N SER A 98 6.78 6.00 -17.25
CA SER A 98 6.29 6.48 -15.98
C SER A 98 5.79 7.92 -16.09
N PRO A 99 4.79 8.33 -15.28
CA PRO A 99 4.33 9.70 -15.28
C PRO A 99 5.45 10.65 -14.85
N THR A 100 5.49 11.83 -15.43
CA THR A 100 6.46 12.89 -15.08
C THR A 100 5.98 13.75 -13.90
N SER A 101 4.71 13.66 -13.53
CA SER A 101 4.15 14.38 -12.37
C SER A 101 2.99 13.59 -11.81
N PHE A 102 3.01 13.33 -10.49
CA PHE A 102 1.95 12.64 -9.77
C PHE A 102 2.02 12.95 -8.28
N THR A 103 0.95 12.68 -7.55
CA THR A 103 0.89 12.79 -6.09
C THR A 103 0.54 11.44 -5.49
N LEU A 104 1.32 11.01 -4.50
CA LEU A 104 0.99 9.88 -3.66
C LEU A 104 0.34 10.35 -2.36
N VAL A 105 -0.72 9.65 -1.97
CA VAL A 105 -1.45 9.92 -0.73
C VAL A 105 -1.24 8.75 0.21
N VAL A 106 -0.85 9.03 1.45
CA VAL A 106 -0.72 8.05 2.52
C VAL A 106 -1.84 8.26 3.53
N ALA A 107 -2.64 7.24 3.76
CA ALA A 107 -3.75 7.28 4.68
C ALA A 107 -3.76 6.06 5.61
N PRO A 108 -4.17 6.22 6.89
CA PRO A 108 -4.33 5.09 7.79
C PRO A 108 -5.44 4.17 7.29
N ILE A 109 -5.18 2.87 7.34
CA ILE A 109 -6.23 1.88 7.14
C ILE A 109 -6.98 1.66 8.46
N SER A 110 -8.30 1.55 8.39
CA SER A 110 -9.17 1.47 9.59
C SER A 110 -9.59 0.05 9.94
N GLN A 111 -9.29 -0.91 9.08
CA GLN A 111 -9.64 -2.32 9.24
C GLN A 111 -8.38 -3.19 9.15
N SER A 112 -8.29 -4.22 9.99
CA SER A 112 -7.24 -5.22 9.87
C SER A 112 -7.40 -6.03 8.58
N TRP A 113 -6.27 -6.51 8.05
CA TRP A 113 -6.22 -7.19 6.78
C TRP A 113 -5.16 -8.29 6.79
N ASP A 114 -5.29 -9.25 5.88
CA ASP A 114 -4.35 -10.35 5.70
C ASP A 114 -3.45 -10.11 4.48
N GLU A 115 -2.16 -10.33 4.66
CA GLU A 115 -1.18 -10.19 3.58
C GLU A 115 -1.45 -11.15 2.43
N GLY A 116 -1.64 -12.41 2.76
CA GLY A 116 -1.91 -13.43 1.76
C GLY A 116 -0.65 -14.06 1.16
N ARG A 117 -0.82 -14.75 0.02
CA ARG A 117 0.23 -15.55 -0.62
C ARG A 117 0.24 -15.44 -2.14
N GLY A 118 -0.37 -14.42 -2.70
CA GLY A 118 -0.41 -14.23 -4.14
C GLY A 118 0.89 -13.68 -4.70
N GLU A 119 1.26 -14.12 -5.90
CA GLU A 119 2.53 -13.78 -6.53
C GLU A 119 2.40 -13.07 -7.89
N SER A 120 1.26 -13.23 -8.58
CA SER A 120 1.17 -12.81 -9.98
C SER A 120 -0.19 -12.23 -10.36
N PHE A 121 -0.17 -11.29 -11.30
CA PHE A 121 -1.37 -10.74 -11.93
C PHE A 121 -2.07 -11.68 -12.92
N ASP A 122 -1.41 -12.74 -13.34
CA ASP A 122 -1.86 -13.59 -14.44
C ASP A 122 -2.27 -15.02 -14.02
N GLU A 123 -1.97 -15.43 -12.79
CA GLU A 123 -2.30 -16.77 -12.28
C GLU A 123 -3.62 -16.76 -11.49
N GLU A 124 -4.57 -17.59 -11.89
CA GLU A 124 -5.94 -17.61 -11.37
C GLU A 124 -6.16 -18.53 -10.16
N ASP A 125 -5.31 -19.52 -9.94
CA ASP A 125 -5.69 -20.69 -9.14
C ASP A 125 -5.15 -20.74 -7.70
N SER A 126 -4.25 -19.85 -7.30
CA SER A 126 -3.63 -19.88 -5.96
C SER A 126 -3.70 -18.59 -5.17
N ASN A 127 -4.22 -17.53 -5.72
CA ASN A 127 -3.94 -16.17 -5.28
C ASN A 127 -5.10 -15.47 -4.56
N GLU A 128 -6.18 -16.20 -4.29
CA GLU A 128 -7.37 -15.64 -3.64
C GLU A 128 -7.27 -15.59 -2.10
N ILE A 129 -6.13 -16.03 -1.53
CA ILE A 129 -5.93 -16.02 -0.07
C ILE A 129 -5.29 -14.72 0.34
N GLY A 130 -5.95 -14.00 1.24
CA GLY A 130 -5.50 -12.72 1.77
C GLY A 130 -6.35 -11.54 1.29
N SER A 131 -5.86 -10.33 1.57
CA SER A 131 -6.54 -9.12 1.14
C SER A 131 -6.40 -8.89 -0.37
N ASN A 132 -7.43 -8.33 -0.95
CA ASN A 132 -7.49 -7.94 -2.35
C ASN A 132 -8.34 -6.66 -2.50
N TRP A 133 -8.71 -6.27 -3.70
CA TRP A 133 -9.51 -5.07 -3.90
C TRP A 133 -10.91 -5.13 -3.27
N LEU A 134 -11.47 -6.33 -3.09
CA LEU A 134 -12.84 -6.57 -2.60
C LEU A 134 -12.87 -6.95 -1.12
N THR A 135 -11.86 -7.68 -0.65
CA THR A 135 -11.84 -8.25 0.70
C THR A 135 -10.58 -7.87 1.48
N ALA A 136 -10.74 -7.71 2.79
CA ALA A 136 -9.64 -7.51 3.74
C ALA A 136 -9.01 -8.84 4.17
N SER A 137 -9.80 -9.92 4.17
CA SER A 137 -9.39 -11.27 4.55
C SER A 137 -10.20 -12.29 3.76
N SER A 138 -9.61 -13.44 3.49
CA SER A 138 -10.29 -14.56 2.83
C SER A 138 -10.81 -15.62 3.79
N PHE A 139 -10.20 -15.76 4.99
CA PHE A 139 -10.59 -16.78 5.97
C PHE A 139 -10.46 -16.26 7.42
N PRO A 140 -11.60 -15.91 8.08
CA PRO A 140 -12.93 -15.78 7.50
C PRO A 140 -12.96 -14.69 6.42
N GLU A 141 -13.85 -14.81 5.45
CA GLU A 141 -14.04 -13.76 4.46
C GLU A 141 -14.57 -12.49 5.13
N ILE A 142 -13.81 -11.41 5.02
CA ILE A 142 -14.16 -10.09 5.51
C ILE A 142 -14.02 -9.12 4.34
N THR A 143 -15.14 -8.57 3.89
CA THR A 143 -15.15 -7.57 2.82
C THR A 143 -14.77 -6.20 3.35
N TRP A 144 -14.15 -5.38 2.50
CA TRP A 144 -14.07 -3.95 2.75
C TRP A 144 -15.47 -3.33 2.72
N THR A 145 -15.69 -2.29 3.52
CA THR A 145 -16.92 -1.47 3.43
C THR A 145 -17.03 -0.82 2.04
N SER A 146 -15.88 -0.43 1.49
CA SER A 146 -15.75 0.09 0.13
C SER A 146 -14.62 -0.61 -0.61
N ALA A 147 -14.87 -1.04 -1.83
CA ALA A 147 -13.84 -1.69 -2.66
C ALA A 147 -12.58 -0.83 -2.76
N GLY A 148 -11.42 -1.46 -2.57
CA GLY A 148 -10.12 -0.80 -2.54
C GLY A 148 -9.60 -0.45 -1.16
N GLY A 149 -10.23 -0.95 -0.09
CA GLY A 149 -9.77 -0.81 1.29
C GLY A 149 -10.48 0.29 2.08
N ASP A 150 -10.65 0.03 3.36
CA ASP A 150 -11.24 0.98 4.32
C ASP A 150 -10.13 1.84 4.94
N PHE A 151 -10.02 3.06 4.50
CA PHE A 151 -9.02 4.02 4.95
C PHE A 151 -9.68 5.31 5.45
N ARG A 152 -8.98 6.02 6.32
CA ARG A 152 -9.46 7.32 6.80
C ARG A 152 -9.42 8.34 5.65
N THR A 153 -10.46 9.12 5.53
CA THR A 153 -10.60 10.15 4.47
C THR A 153 -9.62 11.31 4.63
N THR A 154 -9.16 11.55 5.87
CA THR A 154 -8.09 12.51 6.13
C THR A 154 -6.75 11.80 5.96
N PRO A 155 -5.95 12.14 4.94
CA PRO A 155 -4.65 11.54 4.74
C PRO A 155 -3.69 11.90 5.87
N LEU A 156 -2.66 11.06 6.08
CA LEU A 156 -1.53 11.38 6.97
C LEU A 156 -0.65 12.43 6.32
N ALA A 157 -0.35 12.22 5.06
CA ALA A 157 0.50 13.08 4.26
C ALA A 157 0.26 12.84 2.77
N GLU A 158 0.66 13.82 1.97
CA GLU A 158 0.68 13.77 0.52
C GLU A 158 2.06 14.20 0.04
N GLU A 159 2.60 13.50 -0.95
CA GLU A 159 3.87 13.85 -1.59
C GLU A 159 3.70 13.95 -3.09
N SER A 160 4.14 15.08 -3.64
CA SER A 160 4.08 15.33 -5.07
C SER A 160 5.45 15.07 -5.70
N PHE A 161 5.44 14.28 -6.75
CA PHE A 161 6.62 13.88 -7.51
C PHE A 161 6.65 14.60 -8.85
N ASN A 162 7.84 14.98 -9.27
CA ASN A 162 8.12 15.58 -10.60
C ASN A 162 9.01 14.68 -11.46
N ALA A 163 9.33 13.48 -10.96
CA ALA A 163 10.01 12.41 -11.68
C ALA A 163 9.60 11.06 -11.09
N ALA A 164 9.58 10.03 -11.91
CA ALA A 164 9.11 8.70 -11.51
C ALA A 164 10.17 7.82 -10.84
N ASP A 165 11.40 8.30 -10.74
CA ASP A 165 12.54 7.58 -10.16
C ASP A 165 12.88 8.04 -8.72
N GLN A 166 12.03 8.86 -8.13
CA GLN A 166 12.22 9.37 -6.77
C GLN A 166 11.74 8.38 -5.71
N ASP A 167 12.49 8.30 -4.60
CA ASP A 167 12.06 7.58 -3.40
C ASP A 167 11.00 8.39 -2.65
N LEU A 168 10.05 7.70 -2.01
CA LEU A 168 9.12 8.33 -1.09
C LEU A 168 9.80 8.50 0.28
N VAL A 169 9.76 9.70 0.84
CA VAL A 169 10.18 9.99 2.21
C VAL A 169 9.18 10.95 2.84
N LEU A 170 8.32 10.44 3.73
CA LEU A 170 7.26 11.21 4.38
C LEU A 170 7.46 11.26 5.88
N ASP A 171 7.33 12.45 6.47
CA ASP A 171 7.24 12.61 7.91
C ASP A 171 5.85 12.19 8.39
N ILE A 172 5.80 11.10 9.15
CA ILE A 172 4.59 10.56 9.76
C ILE A 172 4.62 10.64 11.29
N THR A 173 5.53 11.45 11.83
CA THR A 173 5.74 11.59 13.27
C THR A 173 4.45 11.85 14.04
N PRO A 174 3.58 12.82 13.66
CA PRO A 174 2.37 13.10 14.42
C PRO A 174 1.43 11.88 14.51
N TYR A 175 1.37 11.09 13.45
CA TYR A 175 0.54 9.88 13.45
C TYR A 175 1.13 8.78 14.33
N VAL A 176 2.42 8.47 14.18
CA VAL A 176 3.08 7.44 14.98
C VAL A 176 2.98 7.80 16.46
N GLU A 177 3.27 9.05 16.84
CA GLU A 177 3.14 9.50 18.22
C GLU A 177 1.70 9.43 18.77
N SER A 178 0.70 9.47 17.91
CA SER A 178 -0.71 9.39 18.32
C SER A 178 -1.20 7.96 18.57
N ILE A 179 -0.44 6.95 18.13
CA ILE A 179 -0.81 5.53 18.25
C ILE A 179 0.12 4.74 19.18
N LEU A 180 1.24 5.35 19.63
CA LEU A 180 2.14 4.83 20.66
C LEU A 180 1.66 5.22 22.05
#